data_5ee6ceef7b12861534edfb208689aaca
#
_entry.id   5ee6ceef7b12861534edfb208689aaca
#
_cell.length_a   1.000
_cell.length_b   1.000
_cell.length_c   1.000
_cell.angle_alpha   90.00
_cell.angle_beta   90.00
_cell.angle_gamma   90.00
#
_symmetry.space_group_name_H-M   'P 1'
#
loop_
_entity.id
_entity.type
_entity.pdbx_description
1 polymer ?
#
loop_
_entity_poly.entity_id
_entity_poly.type
_entity_poly.pdbx_seq_one_letter_code
_entity_poly.pdbx_strand_id
1 'polypeptide(L)'
;MKKKMLSVLLCVAMIAGLAAGCSGKKEEEKTEEEKTKLVIGTSSVSVDLAQSGVEALEEMGYEVEVKVFDDYFLPNEALAEGSLDANLYQHEPFMDTYNEEKGTDIIMMEPKLWNFWAGLYSAKADKVEDLPDGGIIGVAEDASNLSEDLKRLESLGLIKLTDEEKDLYDIADIVENPHNYEFVRGDHSKYLNQDDYTAIIGTSNTMASAGVDHTEHLLEKFVDDSLALGMCIMAENKDTQWAKDIMEAYTSDKAKEAVDPSTGFEALF
;
A
#
# COMPACT_ATOMS: atom_id res chain seq x y z
N MET A 1 -3.42 25.03 69.43
CA MET A 1 -4.79 25.56 69.63
C MET A 1 -5.65 25.08 68.43
N LYS A 2 -6.51 24.16 68.77
CA LYS A 2 -7.96 24.09 68.51
C LYS A 2 -8.39 24.13 67.02
N LYS A 3 -8.78 22.91 66.46
CA LYS A 3 -10.18 22.50 66.15
C LYS A 3 -10.74 23.14 64.87
N LYS A 4 -11.38 22.45 63.90
CA LYS A 4 -12.45 21.45 64.01
C LYS A 4 -12.57 20.62 62.69
N MET A 5 -12.79 19.35 62.84
CA MET A 5 -13.49 18.42 61.98
C MET A 5 -14.89 18.90 61.70
N LEU A 6 -15.41 18.57 60.51
CA LEU A 6 -16.85 18.26 60.36
C LEU A 6 -17.06 17.24 59.29
N SER A 7 -17.34 16.03 59.76
CA SER A 7 -17.94 14.92 59.01
C SER A 7 -19.42 15.22 58.77
N VAL A 8 -19.95 14.85 57.60
CA VAL A 8 -21.37 14.59 57.46
C VAL A 8 -21.54 13.23 56.79
N LEU A 9 -22.17 12.37 57.58
CA LEU A 9 -22.64 11.00 57.27
C LEU A 9 -23.85 11.04 56.32
N LEU A 10 -23.84 10.13 55.37
CA LEU A 10 -24.73 8.98 55.17
C LEU A 10 -26.25 9.21 55.31
N CYS A 11 -27.00 8.96 54.24
CA CYS A 11 -28.33 8.33 54.31
C CYS A 11 -28.49 7.29 53.24
N VAL A 12 -28.46 6.01 53.67
CA VAL A 12 -28.95 4.82 52.99
C VAL A 12 -30.48 4.85 53.10
N ALA A 13 -31.16 4.64 51.99
CA ALA A 13 -32.55 4.18 51.99
C ALA A 13 -32.68 2.99 51.05
N MET A 14 -32.71 1.80 51.62
CA MET A 14 -33.22 0.58 50.96
C MET A 14 -34.76 0.72 50.83
N ILE A 15 -35.23 0.49 49.59
CA ILE A 15 -36.61 0.03 49.41
C ILE A 15 -36.54 -1.22 48.57
N ALA A 16 -36.89 -2.34 49.21
CA ALA A 16 -37.18 -3.61 48.61
C ALA A 16 -38.57 -3.57 47.99
N GLY A 17 -38.71 -3.93 46.71
CA GLY A 17 -39.98 -4.15 46.05
C GLY A 17 -39.86 -5.24 45.03
N LEU A 18 -40.30 -6.43 45.37
CA LEU A 18 -40.47 -7.58 44.47
C LEU A 18 -41.59 -7.28 43.45
N ALA A 19 -41.30 -7.49 42.18
CA ALA A 19 -42.32 -8.06 41.24
C ALA A 19 -41.62 -8.64 40.00
N ALA A 20 -42.04 -9.82 39.65
CA ALA A 20 -41.56 -10.75 38.67
C ALA A 20 -41.64 -10.27 37.20
N GLY A 21 -40.72 -10.75 36.39
CA GLY A 21 -40.98 -11.25 35.03
C GLY A 21 -40.68 -10.27 33.90
N CYS A 22 -39.56 -10.46 33.24
CA CYS A 22 -39.49 -10.75 31.81
C CYS A 22 -38.02 -10.76 31.40
N SER A 23 -37.57 -11.95 30.99
CA SER A 23 -36.27 -12.16 30.36
C SER A 23 -36.26 -11.44 29.00
N GLY A 24 -35.63 -10.28 28.97
CA GLY A 24 -35.18 -9.63 27.77
C GLY A 24 -33.71 -9.41 27.94
N LYS A 25 -32.86 -10.17 27.24
CA LYS A 25 -31.46 -9.80 27.03
C LYS A 25 -31.47 -8.41 26.39
N LYS A 26 -31.12 -7.40 27.16
CA LYS A 26 -30.57 -6.17 26.60
C LYS A 26 -29.21 -6.55 26.10
N GLU A 27 -29.04 -6.63 24.81
CA GLU A 27 -27.74 -6.42 24.16
C GLU A 27 -27.31 -5.01 24.64
N GLU A 28 -26.24 -4.95 25.38
CA GLU A 28 -25.51 -3.71 25.61
C GLU A 28 -24.98 -3.32 24.22
N GLU A 29 -25.64 -2.36 23.57
CA GLU A 29 -25.00 -1.56 22.54
C GLU A 29 -23.71 -0.99 23.18
N LYS A 30 -22.56 -1.58 22.83
CA LYS A 30 -21.29 -0.91 22.96
C LYS A 30 -21.42 0.36 22.11
N THR A 31 -21.59 1.50 22.74
CA THR A 31 -21.26 2.77 22.09
C THR A 31 -19.77 2.70 21.79
N GLU A 32 -19.41 2.42 20.53
CA GLU A 32 -18.05 2.68 20.05
C GLU A 32 -17.78 4.16 20.35
N GLU A 33 -16.74 4.43 21.08
CA GLU A 33 -16.21 5.81 21.20
C GLU A 33 -15.92 6.26 19.76
N GLU A 34 -16.56 7.36 19.37
CA GLU A 34 -16.44 7.91 18.04
C GLU A 34 -14.97 8.23 17.76
N LYS A 35 -14.33 7.49 16.85
CA LYS A 35 -12.93 7.68 16.52
C LYS A 35 -12.77 9.03 15.83
N THR A 36 -11.96 9.91 16.42
CA THR A 36 -11.75 11.27 15.94
C THR A 36 -10.35 11.51 15.38
N LYS A 37 -9.43 10.57 15.57
CA LYS A 37 -8.07 10.62 15.01
C LYS A 37 -7.85 9.44 14.10
N LEU A 38 -7.24 9.71 12.93
CA LEU A 38 -6.83 8.70 11.95
C LEU A 38 -5.34 8.83 11.67
N VAL A 39 -4.65 7.70 11.64
CA VAL A 39 -3.24 7.60 11.29
C VAL A 39 -3.11 6.75 10.04
N ILE A 40 -2.68 7.36 8.93
CA ILE A 40 -2.59 6.72 7.62
C ILE A 40 -1.13 6.54 7.25
N GLY A 41 -0.72 5.29 7.01
CA GLY A 41 0.63 4.94 6.59
C GLY A 41 0.79 5.01 5.07
N THR A 42 1.99 5.36 4.61
CA THR A 42 2.34 5.34 3.19
C THR A 42 3.84 5.14 3.00
N SER A 43 4.24 4.79 1.78
CA SER A 43 5.65 4.80 1.39
C SER A 43 6.08 6.18 0.86
N SER A 44 7.38 6.42 0.78
CA SER A 44 7.94 7.68 0.28
C SER A 44 7.53 8.00 -1.17
N VAL A 45 7.21 6.99 -1.99
CA VAL A 45 6.79 7.16 -3.38
C VAL A 45 5.28 7.38 -3.56
N SER A 46 4.48 7.24 -2.49
CA SER A 46 3.01 7.35 -2.52
C SER A 46 2.47 8.43 -1.58
N VAL A 47 3.33 9.35 -1.15
CA VAL A 47 2.96 10.43 -0.19
C VAL A 47 1.81 11.26 -0.71
N ASP A 48 1.83 11.64 -1.99
CA ASP A 48 0.81 12.48 -2.60
C ASP A 48 -0.55 11.77 -2.59
N LEU A 49 -0.58 10.44 -2.78
CA LEU A 49 -1.80 9.65 -2.68
C LEU A 49 -2.36 9.67 -1.26
N ALA A 50 -1.51 9.46 -0.25
CA ALA A 50 -1.94 9.47 1.14
C ALA A 50 -2.39 10.86 1.62
N GLN A 51 -1.83 11.93 1.06
CA GLN A 51 -2.22 13.30 1.37
C GLN A 51 -3.52 13.71 0.67
N SER A 52 -3.89 13.09 -0.45
CA SER A 52 -4.98 13.54 -1.31
C SER A 52 -6.35 13.60 -0.64
N GLY A 53 -6.63 12.69 0.30
CA GLY A 53 -7.91 12.63 1.03
C GLY A 53 -7.91 13.36 2.39
N VAL A 54 -6.76 13.87 2.85
CA VAL A 54 -6.61 14.42 4.21
C VAL A 54 -7.55 15.59 4.46
N GLU A 55 -7.58 16.56 3.55
CA GLU A 55 -8.43 17.75 3.70
C GLU A 55 -9.92 17.38 3.78
N ALA A 56 -10.38 16.38 3.01
CA ALA A 56 -11.76 15.92 3.06
C ALA A 56 -12.09 15.24 4.40
N LEU A 57 -11.16 14.45 4.95
CA LEU A 57 -11.32 13.85 6.28
C LEU A 57 -11.34 14.89 7.40
N GLU A 58 -10.50 15.94 7.31
CA GLU A 58 -10.51 17.03 8.27
C GLU A 58 -11.82 17.82 8.22
N GLU A 59 -12.41 18.02 7.03
CA GLU A 59 -13.75 18.61 6.86
C GLU A 59 -14.86 17.74 7.48
N MET A 60 -14.68 16.41 7.54
CA MET A 60 -15.56 15.48 8.24
C MET A 60 -15.35 15.48 9.76
N GLY A 61 -14.31 16.17 10.28
CA GLY A 61 -14.03 16.34 11.70
C GLY A 61 -12.95 15.43 12.27
N TYR A 62 -12.21 14.71 11.44
CA TYR A 62 -11.08 13.90 11.86
C TYR A 62 -9.81 14.73 12.06
N GLU A 63 -8.99 14.35 13.03
CA GLU A 63 -7.58 14.72 13.08
C GLU A 63 -6.80 13.66 12.28
N VAL A 64 -6.12 14.05 11.20
CA VAL A 64 -5.42 13.12 10.33
C VAL A 64 -3.91 13.27 10.44
N GLU A 65 -3.22 12.16 10.66
CA GLU A 65 -1.76 12.07 10.65
C GLU A 65 -1.33 11.12 9.52
N VAL A 66 -0.50 11.61 8.59
CA VAL A 66 0.12 10.76 7.57
C VAL A 66 1.54 10.40 8.01
N LYS A 67 1.82 9.09 8.15
CA LYS A 67 3.15 8.55 8.46
C LYS A 67 3.79 7.98 7.20
N VAL A 68 4.97 8.51 6.90
CA VAL A 68 5.79 8.06 5.74
C VAL A 68 6.86 7.09 6.21
N PHE A 69 7.00 5.99 5.48
CA PHE A 69 8.01 4.95 5.72
C PHE A 69 8.94 4.87 4.51
N ASP A 70 10.22 4.67 4.76
CA ASP A 70 11.23 4.48 3.70
C ASP A 70 11.38 3.00 3.27
N ASP A 71 10.48 2.14 3.77
CA ASP A 71 10.45 0.70 3.57
C ASP A 71 9.03 0.25 3.23
N TYR A 72 8.89 -0.79 2.40
CA TYR A 72 7.58 -1.28 1.96
C TYR A 72 6.93 -2.28 2.92
N PHE A 73 7.66 -2.85 3.88
CA PHE A 73 7.12 -3.83 4.84
C PHE A 73 6.60 -3.17 6.12
N LEU A 74 7.27 -2.13 6.58
CA LEU A 74 6.95 -1.44 7.83
C LEU A 74 5.53 -0.85 7.89
N PRO A 75 4.92 -0.31 6.81
CA PRO A 75 3.54 0.16 6.89
C PRO A 75 2.53 -0.95 7.21
N ASN A 76 2.74 -2.16 6.70
CA ASN A 76 1.87 -3.32 7.01
C ASN A 76 2.10 -3.82 8.43
N GLU A 77 3.35 -3.86 8.91
CA GLU A 77 3.66 -4.20 10.29
C GLU A 77 2.99 -3.21 11.27
N ALA A 78 3.12 -1.91 11.01
CA ALA A 78 2.50 -0.85 11.80
C ALA A 78 0.96 -0.91 11.79
N LEU A 79 0.34 -1.31 10.66
CA LEU A 79 -1.10 -1.52 10.55
C LEU A 79 -1.54 -2.74 11.37
N ALA A 80 -0.83 -3.87 11.25
CA ALA A 80 -1.13 -5.09 11.99
C ALA A 80 -0.95 -4.92 13.51
N GLU A 81 -0.02 -4.07 13.93
CA GLU A 81 0.20 -3.71 15.35
C GLU A 81 -0.78 -2.67 15.88
N GLY A 82 -1.64 -2.09 15.04
CA GLY A 82 -2.61 -1.05 15.41
C GLY A 82 -2.01 0.33 15.65
N SER A 83 -0.80 0.61 15.19
CA SER A 83 -0.19 1.94 15.23
C SER A 83 -0.54 2.81 14.02
N LEU A 84 -1.17 2.20 13.01
CA LEU A 84 -1.88 2.83 11.90
C LEU A 84 -3.33 2.36 11.89
N ASP A 85 -4.20 3.17 11.33
CA ASP A 85 -5.60 2.82 11.07
C ASP A 85 -5.80 2.29 9.65
N ALA A 86 -5.03 2.84 8.72
CA ALA A 86 -5.03 2.48 7.31
C ALA A 86 -3.65 2.68 6.70
N ASN A 87 -3.41 2.10 5.53
CA ASN A 87 -2.29 2.49 4.67
C ASN A 87 -2.72 2.57 3.19
N LEU A 88 -2.01 3.42 2.43
CA LEU A 88 -2.22 3.60 1.00
C LEU A 88 -0.87 3.69 0.31
N TYR A 89 -0.39 2.58 -0.26
CA TYR A 89 0.89 2.52 -0.98
C TYR A 89 1.05 1.22 -1.79
N GLN A 90 0.24 0.19 -1.55
CA GLN A 90 0.45 -1.15 -2.04
C GLN A 90 -0.67 -1.62 -2.96
N HIS A 91 -0.34 -2.58 -3.83
CA HIS A 91 -1.27 -3.36 -4.63
C HIS A 91 -1.62 -4.69 -3.95
N GLU A 92 -2.69 -5.31 -4.40
CA GLU A 92 -3.24 -6.53 -3.78
C GLU A 92 -2.24 -7.69 -3.73
N PRO A 93 -1.48 -8.04 -4.80
CA PRO A 93 -0.50 -9.13 -4.74
C PRO A 93 0.57 -8.94 -3.65
N PHE A 94 1.02 -7.70 -3.40
CA PHE A 94 1.97 -7.42 -2.31
C PHE A 94 1.33 -7.62 -0.93
N MET A 95 0.10 -7.13 -0.76
CA MET A 95 -0.67 -7.30 0.48
C MET A 95 -0.91 -8.79 0.78
N ASP A 96 -1.32 -9.56 -0.22
CA ASP A 96 -1.60 -10.98 -0.08
C ASP A 96 -0.35 -11.76 0.30
N THR A 97 0.78 -11.49 -0.37
CA THR A 97 2.08 -12.08 0.00
C THR A 97 2.46 -11.76 1.44
N TYR A 98 2.28 -10.51 1.88
CA TYR A 98 2.54 -10.12 3.26
C TYR A 98 1.63 -10.86 4.25
N ASN A 99 0.33 -10.95 3.95
CA ASN A 99 -0.63 -11.65 4.78
C ASN A 99 -0.26 -13.14 4.94
N GLU A 100 0.14 -13.79 3.85
CA GLU A 100 0.55 -15.19 3.86
C GLU A 100 1.82 -15.41 4.70
N GLU A 101 2.83 -14.56 4.53
CA GLU A 101 4.10 -14.68 5.25
C GLU A 101 3.97 -14.37 6.75
N LYS A 102 3.15 -13.40 7.13
CA LYS A 102 3.03 -12.89 8.51
C LYS A 102 1.81 -13.42 9.26
N GLY A 103 0.84 -14.04 8.55
CA GLY A 103 -0.42 -14.51 9.14
C GLY A 103 -1.30 -13.35 9.58
N THR A 104 -1.31 -12.26 8.84
CA THR A 104 -2.13 -11.07 9.08
C THR A 104 -3.43 -11.13 8.27
N ASP A 105 -4.38 -10.24 8.58
CA ASP A 105 -5.69 -10.16 7.93
C ASP A 105 -5.93 -8.71 7.45
N ILE A 106 -4.99 -8.21 6.64
CA ILE A 106 -5.10 -6.92 5.99
C ILE A 106 -5.96 -7.09 4.74
N ILE A 107 -6.89 -6.18 4.53
CA ILE A 107 -7.74 -6.16 3.33
C ILE A 107 -7.59 -4.84 2.59
N MET A 108 -7.74 -4.88 1.28
CA MET A 108 -7.88 -3.70 0.44
C MET A 108 -9.35 -3.34 0.30
N MET A 109 -9.68 -2.07 0.55
CA MET A 109 -11.03 -1.53 0.41
C MET A 109 -11.36 -1.28 -1.07
N GLU A 110 -12.63 -1.45 -1.43
CA GLU A 110 -13.14 -1.12 -2.77
C GLU A 110 -13.88 0.23 -2.78
N PRO A 111 -13.81 1.00 -3.87
CA PRO A 111 -13.03 0.71 -5.10
C PRO A 111 -11.53 0.91 -4.89
N LYS A 112 -10.71 0.24 -5.72
CA LYS A 112 -9.29 0.57 -5.85
C LYS A 112 -9.16 2.02 -6.32
N LEU A 113 -8.11 2.70 -5.86
CA LEU A 113 -8.05 4.16 -5.97
C LEU A 113 -7.15 4.64 -7.11
N TRP A 114 -5.97 4.06 -7.24
CA TRP A 114 -4.95 4.56 -8.15
C TRP A 114 -4.29 3.42 -8.90
N ASN A 115 -3.92 3.67 -10.14
CA ASN A 115 -3.11 2.76 -10.93
C ASN A 115 -1.81 3.44 -11.35
N PHE A 116 -0.83 2.62 -11.71
CA PHE A 116 0.43 3.02 -12.33
C PHE A 116 0.84 1.89 -13.28
N TRP A 117 1.89 2.09 -14.07
CA TRP A 117 2.40 1.06 -14.96
C TRP A 117 3.83 0.67 -14.61
N ALA A 118 4.21 -0.56 -14.95
CA ALA A 118 5.59 -0.98 -14.99
C ALA A 118 6.16 -0.74 -16.40
N GLY A 119 7.46 -0.51 -16.47
CA GLY A 119 8.16 -0.34 -17.75
C GLY A 119 9.52 -1.01 -17.74
N LEU A 120 9.95 -1.46 -18.90
CA LEU A 120 11.34 -1.79 -19.16
C LEU A 120 12.03 -0.53 -19.70
N TYR A 121 13.04 -0.07 -18.98
CA TYR A 121 13.80 1.15 -19.29
C TYR A 121 15.25 0.83 -19.63
N SER A 122 15.83 1.52 -20.60
CA SER A 122 17.23 1.41 -20.95
C SER A 122 17.77 2.73 -21.51
N ALA A 123 18.93 3.17 -21.03
CA ALA A 123 19.68 4.25 -21.65
C ALA A 123 20.60 3.79 -22.79
N LYS A 124 20.60 2.49 -23.12
CA LYS A 124 21.51 1.86 -24.11
C LYS A 124 20.84 1.42 -25.39
N ALA A 125 19.51 1.44 -25.44
CA ALA A 125 18.74 1.02 -26.59
C ALA A 125 17.49 1.87 -26.73
N ASP A 126 16.97 1.97 -27.96
CA ASP A 126 15.69 2.61 -28.26
C ASP A 126 14.54 1.58 -28.44
N LYS A 127 14.87 0.28 -28.43
CA LYS A 127 13.96 -0.85 -28.56
C LYS A 127 14.46 -2.06 -27.80
N VAL A 128 13.54 -2.94 -27.42
CA VAL A 128 13.87 -4.19 -26.71
C VAL A 128 14.83 -5.06 -27.51
N GLU A 129 14.64 -5.16 -28.83
CA GLU A 129 15.46 -6.00 -29.71
C GLU A 129 16.91 -5.49 -29.88
N ASP A 130 17.15 -4.23 -29.56
CA ASP A 130 18.47 -3.57 -29.67
C ASP A 130 19.25 -3.58 -28.33
N LEU A 131 18.68 -4.19 -27.28
CA LEU A 131 19.38 -4.31 -26.00
C LEU A 131 20.68 -5.07 -26.14
N PRO A 132 21.81 -4.55 -25.64
CA PRO A 132 23.09 -5.25 -25.70
C PRO A 132 23.08 -6.50 -24.82
N ASP A 133 23.80 -7.53 -25.26
CA ASP A 133 24.01 -8.74 -24.47
C ASP A 133 24.86 -8.43 -23.22
N GLY A 134 24.58 -9.14 -22.13
CA GLY A 134 25.28 -9.00 -20.86
C GLY A 134 24.87 -7.77 -20.07
N GLY A 135 25.59 -7.50 -18.98
CA GLY A 135 25.29 -6.43 -18.04
C GLY A 135 24.13 -6.75 -17.10
N ILE A 136 23.73 -5.76 -16.33
CA ILE A 136 22.74 -5.89 -15.26
C ILE A 136 21.33 -5.55 -15.78
N ILE A 137 20.37 -6.39 -15.45
CA ILE A 137 18.95 -6.02 -15.41
C ILE A 137 18.53 -5.83 -13.95
N GLY A 138 18.15 -4.61 -13.59
CA GLY A 138 17.58 -4.31 -12.27
C GLY A 138 16.14 -4.78 -12.18
N VAL A 139 15.81 -5.54 -11.11
CA VAL A 139 14.49 -6.08 -10.83
C VAL A 139 14.10 -5.79 -9.40
N ALA A 140 12.81 -5.90 -9.07
CA ALA A 140 12.28 -5.58 -7.74
C ALA A 140 12.93 -6.37 -6.61
N GLU A 141 12.95 -5.78 -5.40
CA GLU A 141 13.48 -6.38 -4.17
C GLU A 141 12.57 -7.46 -3.61
N ASP A 142 11.28 -7.17 -3.53
CA ASP A 142 10.27 -8.04 -2.93
C ASP A 142 9.81 -9.15 -3.88
N ALA A 143 9.30 -10.25 -3.31
CA ALA A 143 9.01 -11.46 -4.05
C ALA A 143 7.85 -11.29 -5.05
N SER A 144 6.81 -10.52 -4.70
CA SER A 144 5.64 -10.35 -5.56
C SER A 144 5.97 -9.53 -6.81
N ASN A 145 6.62 -8.38 -6.65
CA ASN A 145 7.04 -7.55 -7.78
C ASN A 145 8.14 -8.22 -8.60
N LEU A 146 9.09 -8.91 -7.96
CA LEU A 146 10.09 -9.70 -8.68
C LEU A 146 9.46 -10.74 -9.60
N SER A 147 8.48 -11.50 -9.09
CA SER A 147 7.78 -12.49 -9.90
C SER A 147 7.13 -11.87 -11.14
N GLU A 148 6.49 -10.72 -10.98
CA GLU A 148 5.90 -10.00 -12.11
C GLU A 148 6.95 -9.46 -13.08
N ASP A 149 8.08 -8.95 -12.57
CA ASP A 149 9.18 -8.48 -13.43
C ASP A 149 9.76 -9.60 -14.27
N LEU A 150 9.94 -10.80 -13.69
CA LEU A 150 10.43 -11.97 -14.42
C LEU A 150 9.43 -12.44 -15.51
N LYS A 151 8.14 -12.43 -15.23
CA LYS A 151 7.09 -12.73 -16.21
C LYS A 151 7.09 -11.71 -17.37
N ARG A 152 7.29 -10.43 -17.07
CA ARG A 152 7.43 -9.36 -18.08
C ARG A 152 8.65 -9.58 -18.96
N LEU A 153 9.82 -9.90 -18.38
CA LEU A 153 11.03 -10.21 -19.13
C LEU A 153 10.85 -11.45 -20.02
N GLU A 154 10.16 -12.48 -19.54
CA GLU A 154 9.81 -13.65 -20.34
C GLU A 154 8.87 -13.30 -21.48
N SER A 155 7.86 -12.47 -21.25
CA SER A 155 6.92 -12.02 -22.30
C SER A 155 7.60 -11.28 -23.44
N LEU A 156 8.72 -10.63 -23.17
CA LEU A 156 9.58 -9.95 -24.14
C LEU A 156 10.60 -10.91 -24.81
N GLY A 157 10.66 -12.18 -24.38
CA GLY A 157 11.63 -13.16 -24.90
C GLY A 157 13.06 -12.94 -24.44
N LEU A 158 13.28 -12.12 -23.40
CA LEU A 158 14.61 -11.83 -22.87
C LEU A 158 15.14 -12.97 -21.98
N ILE A 159 14.24 -13.72 -21.36
CA ILE A 159 14.51 -14.92 -20.55
C ILE A 159 13.46 -15.99 -20.84
N LYS A 160 13.69 -17.19 -20.31
CA LYS A 160 12.66 -18.22 -20.17
C LYS A 160 12.61 -18.69 -18.72
N LEU A 161 11.42 -18.73 -18.15
CA LEU A 161 11.13 -19.29 -16.84
C LEU A 161 10.89 -20.81 -16.94
N THR A 162 10.95 -21.49 -15.81
CA THR A 162 10.58 -22.91 -15.71
C THR A 162 9.13 -23.11 -16.18
N ASP A 163 8.86 -24.24 -16.85
CA ASP A 163 7.50 -24.64 -17.23
C ASP A 163 6.66 -25.14 -16.01
N GLU A 164 7.27 -25.20 -14.80
CA GLU A 164 6.57 -25.50 -13.56
C GLU A 164 5.77 -24.29 -13.12
N GLU A 165 4.47 -24.43 -13.01
CA GLU A 165 3.59 -23.36 -12.53
C GLU A 165 3.85 -23.05 -11.06
N LYS A 166 4.09 -21.79 -10.74
CA LYS A 166 4.39 -21.28 -9.40
C LYS A 166 3.55 -20.05 -9.09
N ASP A 167 3.20 -19.89 -7.83
CA ASP A 167 2.55 -18.67 -7.34
C ASP A 167 3.49 -17.47 -7.49
N LEU A 168 4.77 -17.63 -7.10
CA LEU A 168 5.82 -16.62 -7.24
C LEU A 168 7.06 -17.24 -7.89
N TYR A 169 7.61 -16.55 -8.90
CA TYR A 169 8.87 -16.89 -9.54
C TYR A 169 10.04 -16.13 -8.90
N ASP A 170 11.21 -16.79 -8.87
CA ASP A 170 12.46 -16.21 -8.41
C ASP A 170 13.51 -16.24 -9.54
N ILE A 171 14.61 -15.49 -9.40
CA ILE A 171 15.75 -15.50 -10.34
C ILE A 171 16.25 -16.94 -10.58
N ALA A 172 16.19 -17.80 -9.56
CA ALA A 172 16.56 -19.22 -9.69
C ALA A 172 15.66 -20.03 -10.62
N ASP A 173 14.48 -19.51 -10.98
CA ASP A 173 13.53 -20.16 -11.89
C ASP A 173 13.79 -19.83 -13.38
N ILE A 174 14.77 -18.98 -13.65
CA ILE A 174 15.21 -18.70 -15.02
C ILE A 174 15.96 -19.91 -15.57
N VAL A 175 15.39 -20.57 -16.58
CA VAL A 175 15.99 -21.76 -17.23
C VAL A 175 16.75 -21.43 -18.51
N GLU A 176 16.41 -20.31 -19.18
CA GLU A 176 17.17 -19.79 -20.31
C GLU A 176 17.43 -18.29 -20.15
N ASN A 177 18.65 -17.88 -20.37
CA ASN A 177 19.12 -16.50 -20.39
C ASN A 177 20.07 -16.32 -21.59
N PRO A 178 19.50 -16.21 -22.80
CA PRO A 178 20.31 -16.23 -24.02
C PRO A 178 21.25 -15.04 -24.16
N HIS A 179 20.92 -13.94 -23.51
CA HIS A 179 21.68 -12.68 -23.53
C HIS A 179 22.72 -12.56 -22.42
N ASN A 180 22.79 -13.55 -21.50
CA ASN A 180 23.73 -13.57 -20.36
C ASN A 180 23.59 -12.35 -19.42
N TYR A 181 22.37 -11.92 -19.14
CA TYR A 181 22.11 -10.84 -18.18
C TYR A 181 22.41 -11.31 -16.76
N GLU A 182 22.88 -10.37 -15.92
CA GLU A 182 22.91 -10.50 -14.46
C GLU A 182 21.66 -9.82 -13.88
N PHE A 183 20.93 -10.48 -12.99
CA PHE A 183 19.75 -9.93 -12.36
C PHE A 183 20.09 -9.47 -10.95
N VAL A 184 19.82 -8.19 -10.64
CA VAL A 184 20.09 -7.61 -9.34
C VAL A 184 18.79 -7.05 -8.76
N ARG A 185 18.46 -7.46 -7.53
CA ARG A 185 17.28 -7.00 -6.81
C ARG A 185 17.52 -5.64 -6.17
N GLY A 186 16.50 -4.79 -6.17
CA GLY A 186 16.51 -3.49 -5.50
C GLY A 186 15.65 -2.43 -6.19
N ASP A 187 15.70 -1.20 -5.66
CA ASP A 187 15.23 -0.01 -6.38
C ASP A 187 16.35 0.52 -7.27
N HIS A 188 16.20 0.32 -8.56
CA HIS A 188 17.21 0.67 -9.56
C HIS A 188 16.92 1.97 -10.32
N SER A 189 15.84 2.68 -10.01
CA SER A 189 15.41 3.89 -10.73
C SER A 189 16.52 4.93 -10.91
N LYS A 190 17.42 5.04 -9.92
CA LYS A 190 18.57 5.96 -9.94
C LYS A 190 19.76 5.48 -10.77
N TYR A 191 19.75 4.22 -11.21
CA TYR A 191 20.92 3.58 -11.86
C TYR A 191 20.75 3.42 -13.37
N LEU A 192 19.67 3.92 -13.96
CA LEU A 192 19.37 3.79 -15.39
C LEU A 192 20.54 4.21 -16.31
N ASN A 193 21.26 5.26 -15.94
CA ASN A 193 22.37 5.82 -16.73
C ASN A 193 23.75 5.25 -16.35
N GLN A 194 23.82 4.23 -15.48
CA GLN A 194 25.11 3.63 -15.12
C GLN A 194 25.58 2.63 -16.18
N ASP A 195 26.90 2.62 -16.44
CA ASP A 195 27.48 1.80 -17.51
C ASP A 195 27.28 0.30 -17.33
N ASP A 196 27.14 -0.19 -16.09
CA ASP A 196 26.94 -1.61 -15.79
C ASP A 196 25.50 -2.09 -16.06
N TYR A 197 24.53 -1.18 -16.06
CA TYR A 197 23.13 -1.53 -16.29
C TYR A 197 22.81 -1.57 -17.77
N THR A 198 22.21 -2.68 -18.22
CA THR A 198 21.65 -2.82 -19.57
C THR A 198 20.21 -2.33 -19.61
N ALA A 199 19.42 -2.71 -18.60
CA ALA A 199 18.05 -2.26 -18.46
C ALA A 199 17.63 -2.32 -16.98
N ILE A 200 16.50 -1.69 -16.68
CA ILE A 200 15.80 -1.85 -15.40
C ILE A 200 14.32 -2.06 -15.65
N ILE A 201 13.66 -2.86 -14.83
CA ILE A 201 12.22 -2.79 -14.69
C ILE A 201 11.93 -1.86 -13.53
N GLY A 202 11.12 -0.84 -13.78
CA GLY A 202 10.71 0.14 -12.80
C GLY A 202 9.26 0.54 -13.02
N THR A 203 8.63 1.07 -11.99
CA THR A 203 7.26 1.58 -12.10
C THR A 203 7.27 3.08 -12.36
N SER A 204 6.23 3.60 -13.03
CA SER A 204 6.13 5.02 -13.38
C SER A 204 6.30 5.94 -12.16
N ASN A 205 5.72 5.58 -11.03
CA ASN A 205 5.80 6.33 -9.79
C ASN A 205 7.20 6.26 -9.14
N THR A 206 7.89 5.12 -9.18
CA THR A 206 9.28 5.02 -8.67
C THR A 206 10.25 5.81 -9.53
N MET A 207 10.09 5.77 -10.85
CA MET A 207 10.88 6.57 -11.77
C MET A 207 10.67 8.07 -11.53
N ALA A 208 9.40 8.51 -11.42
CA ALA A 208 9.06 9.90 -11.11
C ALA A 208 9.65 10.34 -9.76
N SER A 209 9.52 9.52 -8.71
CA SER A 209 10.07 9.79 -7.38
C SER A 209 11.61 9.89 -7.39
N ALA A 210 12.29 9.15 -8.25
CA ALA A 210 13.72 9.23 -8.45
C ALA A 210 14.15 10.47 -9.27
N GLY A 211 13.20 11.29 -9.75
CA GLY A 211 13.45 12.44 -10.62
C GLY A 211 13.78 12.06 -12.06
N VAL A 212 13.43 10.85 -12.47
CA VAL A 212 13.56 10.36 -13.84
C VAL A 212 12.21 10.52 -14.52
N ASP A 213 12.19 11.12 -15.71
CA ASP A 213 10.98 11.16 -16.52
C ASP A 213 10.59 9.71 -16.89
N HIS A 214 9.47 9.27 -16.38
CA HIS A 214 8.98 7.90 -16.56
C HIS A 214 8.55 7.58 -18.00
N THR A 215 8.67 8.54 -18.92
CA THR A 215 8.47 8.36 -20.37
C THR A 215 9.79 8.34 -21.14
N GLU A 216 10.89 8.83 -20.55
CA GLU A 216 12.22 8.76 -21.15
C GLU A 216 12.82 7.35 -20.99
N HIS A 217 13.55 6.91 -22.01
CA HIS A 217 14.21 5.59 -22.04
C HIS A 217 13.28 4.39 -21.87
N LEU A 218 11.96 4.59 -21.97
CA LEU A 218 10.95 3.55 -21.88
C LEU A 218 10.96 2.73 -23.18
N LEU A 219 11.32 1.44 -23.09
CA LEU A 219 11.32 0.51 -24.21
C LEU A 219 9.97 -0.20 -24.36
N GLU A 220 9.36 -0.57 -23.24
CA GLU A 220 8.07 -1.26 -23.21
C GLU A 220 7.28 -0.85 -21.97
N LYS A 221 5.97 -0.67 -22.12
CA LYS A 221 5.02 -0.31 -21.05
C LYS A 221 4.10 -1.47 -20.74
N PHE A 222 3.99 -1.83 -19.47
CA PHE A 222 3.07 -2.85 -18.97
C PHE A 222 2.01 -2.20 -18.10
N VAL A 223 0.77 -2.28 -18.55
CA VAL A 223 -0.40 -1.78 -17.81
C VAL A 223 -1.32 -2.94 -17.51
N ASP A 224 -1.59 -3.18 -16.25
CA ASP A 224 -2.58 -4.15 -15.82
C ASP A 224 -3.23 -3.73 -14.49
N ASP A 225 -4.39 -4.31 -14.19
CA ASP A 225 -5.16 -4.00 -13.00
C ASP A 225 -4.53 -4.57 -11.72
N SER A 226 -3.54 -5.46 -11.83
CA SER A 226 -2.83 -6.03 -10.68
C SER A 226 -2.01 -4.99 -9.92
N LEU A 227 -1.62 -3.90 -10.61
CA LEU A 227 -0.87 -2.78 -10.03
C LEU A 227 -1.75 -1.75 -9.33
N ALA A 228 -3.08 -1.90 -9.36
CA ALA A 228 -3.98 -0.95 -8.74
C ALA A 228 -3.80 -0.91 -7.22
N LEU A 229 -3.63 0.32 -6.71
CA LEU A 229 -3.49 0.61 -5.29
C LEU A 229 -4.85 0.90 -4.67
N GLY A 230 -5.05 0.43 -3.45
CA GLY A 230 -6.24 0.71 -2.67
C GLY A 230 -5.91 1.07 -1.23
N MET A 231 -6.89 1.62 -0.55
CA MET A 231 -6.80 1.83 0.89
C MET A 231 -6.86 0.48 1.59
N CYS A 232 -5.83 0.17 2.39
CA CYS A 232 -5.77 -1.07 3.15
C CYS A 232 -6.01 -0.82 4.63
N ILE A 233 -6.76 -1.72 5.26
CA ILE A 233 -7.12 -1.71 6.69
C ILE A 233 -7.08 -3.13 7.24
N MET A 234 -7.14 -3.29 8.56
CA MET A 234 -7.41 -4.60 9.16
C MET A 234 -8.86 -5.01 8.89
N ALA A 235 -9.09 -6.28 8.52
CA ALA A 235 -10.41 -6.79 8.10
C ALA A 235 -11.53 -6.55 9.12
N GLU A 236 -11.21 -6.57 10.42
CA GLU A 236 -12.16 -6.30 11.51
C GLU A 236 -12.76 -4.89 11.48
N ASN A 237 -12.07 -3.94 10.83
CA ASN A 237 -12.46 -2.54 10.77
C ASN A 237 -13.32 -2.16 9.56
N LYS A 238 -13.56 -3.11 8.63
CA LYS A 238 -14.14 -2.81 7.31
C LYS A 238 -15.54 -2.17 7.36
N ASP A 239 -16.31 -2.47 8.39
CA ASP A 239 -17.69 -2.00 8.52
C ASP A 239 -17.83 -0.75 9.42
N THR A 240 -16.71 -0.27 9.98
CA THR A 240 -16.69 0.93 10.82
C THR A 240 -17.06 2.20 10.06
N GLN A 241 -17.52 3.22 10.78
CA GLN A 241 -17.87 4.49 10.14
C GLN A 241 -16.63 5.18 9.59
N TRP A 242 -15.54 5.22 10.34
CA TRP A 242 -14.31 5.87 9.91
C TRP A 242 -13.68 5.23 8.66
N ALA A 243 -13.82 3.90 8.47
CA ALA A 243 -13.35 3.24 7.27
C ALA A 243 -14.16 3.65 6.03
N LYS A 244 -15.48 3.84 6.18
CA LYS A 244 -16.35 4.36 5.12
C LYS A 244 -16.04 5.81 4.79
N ASP A 245 -15.81 6.64 5.83
CA ASP A 245 -15.46 8.05 5.67
C ASP A 245 -14.09 8.22 4.97
N ILE A 246 -13.11 7.34 5.28
CA ILE A 246 -11.85 7.28 4.53
C ILE A 246 -12.14 7.03 3.04
N MET A 247 -12.93 6.02 2.70
CA MET A 247 -13.22 5.73 1.30
C MET A 247 -13.97 6.86 0.60
N GLU A 248 -14.93 7.51 1.28
CA GLU A 248 -15.62 8.69 0.75
C GLU A 248 -14.64 9.84 0.47
N ALA A 249 -13.73 10.11 1.39
CA ALA A 249 -12.73 11.16 1.24
C ALA A 249 -11.78 10.89 0.06
N TYR A 250 -11.25 9.66 -0.02
CA TYR A 250 -10.26 9.27 -1.03
C TYR A 250 -10.84 8.96 -2.41
N THR A 251 -12.16 8.88 -2.57
CA THR A 251 -12.85 8.77 -3.86
C THR A 251 -13.47 10.08 -4.33
N SER A 252 -13.20 11.19 -3.64
CA SER A 252 -13.72 12.50 -3.98
C SER A 252 -12.99 13.13 -5.18
N ASP A 253 -13.67 14.00 -5.91
CA ASP A 253 -13.04 14.83 -6.96
C ASP A 253 -11.86 15.64 -6.41
N LYS A 254 -11.94 16.11 -5.15
CA LYS A 254 -10.89 16.83 -4.45
C LYS A 254 -9.62 15.99 -4.29
N ALA A 255 -9.77 14.71 -3.89
CA ALA A 255 -8.65 13.81 -3.79
C ALA A 255 -8.01 13.53 -5.16
N LYS A 256 -8.84 13.38 -6.19
CA LYS A 256 -8.36 13.21 -7.56
C LYS A 256 -7.54 14.38 -8.08
N GLU A 257 -8.02 15.60 -7.83
CA GLU A 257 -7.35 16.85 -8.27
C GLU A 257 -6.07 17.14 -7.47
N ALA A 258 -5.93 16.58 -6.26
CA ALA A 258 -4.77 16.81 -5.40
C ALA A 258 -3.51 16.07 -5.87
N VAL A 259 -3.63 15.01 -6.69
CA VAL A 259 -2.49 14.24 -7.19
C VAL A 259 -2.03 14.75 -8.54
N ASP A 260 -0.78 15.19 -8.61
CA ASP A 260 -0.18 15.65 -9.88
C ASP A 260 0.04 14.45 -10.82
N PRO A 261 -0.48 14.50 -12.07
CA PRO A 261 -0.23 13.44 -13.06
C PRO A 261 1.25 13.13 -13.33
N SER A 262 2.17 14.09 -13.07
CA SER A 262 3.61 13.88 -13.22
C SER A 262 4.19 12.87 -12.22
N THR A 263 3.45 12.52 -11.17
CA THR A 263 3.80 11.46 -10.22
C THR A 263 3.75 10.05 -10.81
N GLY A 264 3.17 9.89 -12.00
CA GLY A 264 3.01 8.60 -12.67
C GLY A 264 1.82 7.77 -12.18
N PHE A 265 0.91 8.37 -11.39
CA PHE A 265 -0.35 7.74 -10.96
C PHE A 265 -1.54 8.18 -11.81
N GLU A 266 -2.49 7.27 -11.99
CA GLU A 266 -3.76 7.51 -12.68
C GLU A 266 -4.93 7.13 -11.75
N ALA A 267 -5.92 8.03 -11.57
CA ALA A 267 -7.08 7.75 -10.73
C ALA A 267 -8.03 6.74 -11.41
N LEU A 268 -8.58 5.82 -10.61
CA LEU A 268 -9.53 4.79 -11.06
C LEU A 268 -10.99 5.11 -10.74
N PHE A 269 -11.29 6.26 -10.13
CA PHE A 269 -12.62 6.68 -9.68
C PHE A 269 -13.03 8.04 -10.24
#